data_63497d6b60ef527ac6961fba6e49545d
#
_entry.id   63497d6b60ef527ac6961fba6e49545d
#
_cell.length_a   1.000
_cell.length_b   1.000
_cell.length_c   1.000
_cell.angle_alpha   90.00
_cell.angle_beta   90.00
_cell.angle_gamma   90.00
#
_symmetry.space_group_name_H-M   'P 1'
#
loop_
_entity.id
_entity.type
_entity.pdbx_description
1 polymer ?
#
loop_
_entity_poly.entity_id
_entity_poly.type
_entity_poly.pdbx_seq_one_letter_code
_entity_poly.pdbx_strand_id
1 'polypeptide(L)'
;MIYYLCGHGIGRSTLLTEKRQIDMVQSWFECKVTYERPGEKGLNTKVNEVYLVQGFTFTEIENRLTQELQPQVTGEFNINKMERTKYNELVDSMSETADKWYKCKITMVTIDEVSAKEKKSSVVILVKAEDVTSAVKNLNKHMEDSIMDYTLASVNESPIVDIFRYEA
;
A
#
# COMPACT_ATOMS: atom_id res chain seq x y z
N MET A 1 -44.85 3.20 56.70
CA MET A 1 -43.52 2.70 57.13
C MET A 1 -42.49 3.05 56.06
N ILE A 2 -41.64 3.97 56.39
CA ILE A 2 -40.68 4.62 55.49
C ILE A 2 -39.40 3.83 55.55
N TYR A 3 -38.85 3.42 54.39
CA TYR A 3 -37.44 3.02 54.31
C TYR A 3 -36.74 3.87 53.24
N TYR A 4 -35.92 4.76 53.73
CA TYR A 4 -34.84 5.40 53.00
C TYR A 4 -33.81 4.33 52.61
N LEU A 5 -33.41 4.25 51.35
CA LEU A 5 -32.14 3.66 50.98
C LEU A 5 -31.32 4.68 50.18
N CYS A 6 -30.27 5.04 50.85
CA CYS A 6 -29.17 5.87 50.42
C CYS A 6 -28.58 5.43 49.10
N GLY A 7 -28.44 6.36 48.18
CA GLY A 7 -27.64 6.18 46.98
C GLY A 7 -26.18 6.10 47.30
N HIS A 8 -25.52 5.08 46.79
CA HIS A 8 -24.08 5.11 46.65
C HIS A 8 -23.75 5.21 45.18
N GLY A 9 -23.11 6.31 44.87
CA GLY A 9 -22.55 6.57 43.57
C GLY A 9 -21.57 5.48 43.13
N ILE A 10 -21.87 4.87 42.02
CA ILE A 10 -20.94 3.99 41.36
C ILE A 10 -20.28 4.77 40.25
N GLY A 11 -19.01 4.82 40.41
CA GLY A 11 -18.00 5.62 39.78
C GLY A 11 -18.01 5.68 38.27
N ARG A 12 -17.67 6.85 37.83
CA ARG A 12 -17.22 7.27 36.52
C ARG A 12 -15.90 6.56 36.12
N SER A 13 -15.89 5.27 35.93
CA SER A 13 -14.68 4.62 35.43
C SER A 13 -14.87 3.67 34.25
N THR A 14 -16.09 3.63 33.68
CA THR A 14 -16.36 2.74 32.54
C THR A 14 -16.40 3.45 31.18
N LEU A 15 -16.13 4.76 31.12
CA LEU A 15 -16.22 5.53 29.87
C LEU A 15 -14.88 5.83 29.19
N LEU A 16 -13.76 5.26 29.67
CA LEU A 16 -12.45 5.51 29.08
C LEU A 16 -11.86 4.33 28.29
N THR A 17 -12.58 3.22 28.19
CA THR A 17 -12.07 2.02 27.51
C THR A 17 -12.57 1.86 26.07
N GLU A 18 -13.50 2.70 25.61
CA GLU A 18 -14.10 2.58 24.26
C GLU A 18 -13.46 3.43 23.17
N LYS A 19 -12.39 4.16 23.46
CA LYS A 19 -11.78 5.08 22.48
C LYS A 19 -10.38 4.68 22.04
N ARG A 20 -10.13 3.42 21.75
CA ARG A 20 -8.99 2.99 20.91
C ARG A 20 -9.28 1.68 20.22
N GLN A 21 -10.43 1.54 19.61
CA GLN A 21 -10.52 0.70 18.44
C GLN A 21 -9.83 1.52 17.34
N ILE A 22 -8.51 1.40 17.29
CA ILE A 22 -7.77 1.79 16.12
C ILE A 22 -8.31 0.85 15.06
N ASP A 23 -9.10 1.38 14.13
CA ASP A 23 -9.45 0.67 12.91
C ASP A 23 -8.11 0.31 12.27
N MET A 24 -7.67 -0.92 12.49
CA MET A 24 -6.47 -1.46 11.87
C MET A 24 -6.79 -1.68 10.39
N VAL A 25 -6.77 -0.59 9.65
CA VAL A 25 -6.96 -0.62 8.22
C VAL A 25 -5.66 -1.09 7.59
N GLN A 26 -5.75 -2.21 6.89
CA GLN A 26 -4.66 -2.73 6.09
C GLN A 26 -4.23 -1.69 5.05
N SER A 27 -2.96 -1.43 5.00
CA SER A 27 -2.38 -0.37 4.17
C SER A 27 -1.15 -0.86 3.42
N TRP A 28 -0.77 -0.15 2.38
CA TRP A 28 0.47 -0.36 1.66
C TRP A 28 1.58 0.52 2.24
N PHE A 29 2.78 -0.03 2.33
CA PHE A 29 3.98 0.66 2.79
C PHE A 29 5.08 0.52 1.75
N GLU A 30 5.60 1.67 1.28
CA GLU A 30 6.82 1.69 0.48
C GLU A 30 8.03 1.69 1.42
N CYS A 31 8.89 0.70 1.27
CA CYS A 31 10.06 0.48 2.10
C CYS A 31 11.33 0.57 1.25
N LYS A 32 12.20 1.53 1.57
CA LYS A 32 13.50 1.66 0.93
C LYS A 32 14.56 0.92 1.73
N VAL A 33 15.19 -0.04 1.09
CA VAL A 33 16.22 -0.91 1.68
C VAL A 33 17.55 -0.66 0.99
N THR A 34 18.62 -0.65 1.78
CA THR A 34 19.99 -0.58 1.30
C THR A 34 20.77 -1.78 1.82
N TYR A 35 21.48 -2.44 0.93
CA TYR A 35 22.37 -3.55 1.25
C TYR A 35 23.58 -3.58 0.31
N GLU A 36 24.56 -4.41 0.62
CA GLU A 36 25.74 -4.60 -0.21
C GLU A 36 25.63 -5.92 -0.97
N ARG A 37 25.90 -5.85 -2.28
CA ARG A 37 25.96 -7.03 -3.16
C ARG A 37 27.40 -7.18 -3.65
N PRO A 38 27.94 -8.41 -3.67
CA PRO A 38 29.22 -8.67 -4.32
C PRO A 38 29.18 -8.27 -5.79
N GLY A 39 30.06 -7.37 -6.19
CA GLY A 39 30.20 -6.95 -7.58
C GLY A 39 31.14 -7.87 -8.37
N GLU A 40 31.13 -7.75 -9.71
CA GLU A 40 31.88 -8.58 -10.63
C GLU A 40 33.42 -8.59 -10.42
N LYS A 41 33.96 -7.58 -9.73
CA LYS A 41 35.39 -7.45 -9.44
C LYS A 41 35.77 -7.70 -7.98
N GLY A 42 34.88 -8.37 -7.21
CA GLY A 42 35.12 -8.65 -5.80
C GLY A 42 34.96 -7.41 -4.87
N LEU A 43 34.52 -6.27 -5.41
CA LEU A 43 34.19 -5.09 -4.64
C LEU A 43 32.68 -5.09 -4.35
N ASN A 44 32.31 -4.88 -3.10
CA ASN A 44 30.92 -4.77 -2.74
C ASN A 44 30.31 -3.49 -3.34
N THR A 45 29.16 -3.66 -3.97
CA THR A 45 28.38 -2.55 -4.52
C THR A 45 27.15 -2.30 -3.65
N LYS A 46 26.94 -1.05 -3.25
CA LYS A 46 25.78 -0.64 -2.49
C LYS A 46 24.56 -0.56 -3.40
N VAL A 47 23.52 -1.30 -3.04
CA VAL A 47 22.26 -1.37 -3.78
C VAL A 47 21.15 -0.73 -2.95
N ASN A 48 20.29 0.04 -3.62
CA ASN A 48 19.10 0.63 -3.02
C ASN A 48 17.89 0.11 -3.78
N GLU A 49 16.99 -0.56 -3.08
CA GLU A 49 15.76 -1.13 -3.64
C GLU A 49 14.54 -0.65 -2.86
N VAL A 50 13.42 -0.60 -3.55
CA VAL A 50 12.13 -0.22 -2.95
C VAL A 50 11.19 -1.41 -3.03
N TYR A 51 10.64 -1.78 -1.88
CA TYR A 51 9.67 -2.85 -1.75
C TYR A 51 8.33 -2.28 -1.31
N LEU A 52 7.24 -2.87 -1.82
CA LEU A 52 5.90 -2.55 -1.38
C LEU A 52 5.38 -3.67 -0.48
N VAL A 53 5.06 -3.36 0.76
CA VAL A 53 4.62 -4.34 1.75
C VAL A 53 3.24 -3.98 2.26
N GLN A 54 2.34 -4.95 2.31
CA GLN A 54 1.00 -4.79 2.83
C GLN A 54 0.93 -5.23 4.30
N GLY A 55 0.32 -4.40 5.16
CA GLY A 55 0.12 -4.73 6.57
C GLY A 55 -0.55 -3.59 7.34
N PHE A 56 -0.52 -3.64 8.66
CA PHE A 56 -1.27 -2.74 9.53
C PHE A 56 -0.39 -1.71 10.24
N THR A 57 0.79 -2.12 10.69
CA THR A 57 1.70 -1.27 11.49
C THR A 57 3.11 -1.27 10.95
N PHE A 58 3.87 -0.21 11.25
CA PHE A 58 5.28 -0.12 10.85
C PHE A 58 6.14 -1.25 11.43
N THR A 59 5.91 -1.64 12.67
CA THR A 59 6.64 -2.73 13.32
C THR A 59 6.39 -4.07 12.65
N GLU A 60 5.16 -4.34 12.26
CA GLU A 60 4.80 -5.54 11.50
C GLU A 60 5.48 -5.55 10.14
N ILE A 61 5.45 -4.42 9.43
CA ILE A 61 6.08 -4.27 8.11
C ILE A 61 7.59 -4.49 8.20
N GLU A 62 8.26 -3.91 9.20
CA GLU A 62 9.69 -4.10 9.43
C GLU A 62 10.03 -5.58 9.66
N ASN A 63 9.27 -6.26 10.50
CA ASN A 63 9.48 -7.68 10.79
C ASN A 63 9.26 -8.55 9.54
N ARG A 64 8.17 -8.32 8.80
CA ARG A 64 7.88 -9.07 7.57
C ARG A 64 8.93 -8.83 6.50
N LEU A 65 9.29 -7.58 6.25
CA LEU A 65 10.32 -7.24 5.27
C LEU A 65 11.66 -7.87 5.63
N THR A 66 12.00 -7.90 6.92
CA THR A 66 13.20 -8.58 7.40
C THR A 66 13.17 -10.07 7.12
N GLN A 67 12.06 -10.74 7.38
CA GLN A 67 11.88 -12.16 7.10
C GLN A 67 11.97 -12.50 5.62
N GLU A 68 11.39 -11.67 4.75
CA GLU A 68 11.41 -11.86 3.30
C GLU A 68 12.82 -11.61 2.70
N LEU A 69 13.53 -10.60 3.18
CA LEU A 69 14.84 -10.24 2.64
C LEU A 69 15.99 -11.06 3.19
N GLN A 70 15.90 -11.55 4.43
CA GLN A 70 16.98 -12.29 5.08
C GLN A 70 17.51 -13.48 4.25
N PRO A 71 16.67 -14.30 3.56
CA PRO A 71 17.15 -15.39 2.72
C PRO A 71 17.70 -14.92 1.35
N GLN A 72 17.34 -13.70 0.91
CA GLN A 72 17.67 -13.17 -0.42
C GLN A 72 18.93 -12.30 -0.42
N VAL A 73 19.23 -11.66 0.71
CA VAL A 73 20.35 -10.73 0.85
C VAL A 73 21.50 -11.40 1.60
N THR A 74 22.67 -11.44 0.97
CA THR A 74 23.88 -11.94 1.65
C THR A 74 24.49 -10.78 2.45
N GLY A 75 24.45 -10.89 3.78
CA GLY A 75 24.99 -9.87 4.69
C GLY A 75 23.92 -9.02 5.37
N GLU A 76 24.35 -7.88 5.86
CA GLU A 76 23.46 -6.93 6.55
C GLU A 76 22.73 -6.03 5.55
N PHE A 77 21.49 -5.70 5.86
CA PHE A 77 20.72 -4.69 5.15
C PHE A 77 20.12 -3.67 6.12
N ASN A 78 19.85 -2.48 5.62
CA ASN A 78 19.24 -1.40 6.39
C ASN A 78 17.94 -0.94 5.73
N ILE A 79 16.88 -0.85 6.51
CA ILE A 79 15.62 -0.23 6.10
C ILE A 79 15.74 1.27 6.37
N ASN A 80 16.00 2.05 5.31
CA ASN A 80 16.27 3.47 5.46
C ASN A 80 15.01 4.32 5.58
N LYS A 81 13.91 3.84 4.98
CA LYS A 81 12.66 4.58 4.94
C LYS A 81 11.48 3.63 4.81
N MET A 82 10.43 3.91 5.57
CA MET A 82 9.12 3.29 5.43
C MET A 82 8.06 4.38 5.39
N GLU A 83 7.26 4.39 4.35
CA GLU A 83 6.16 5.34 4.18
C GLU A 83 4.85 4.62 3.88
N ARG A 84 3.79 5.01 4.57
CA ARG A 84 2.45 4.56 4.22
C ARG A 84 2.01 5.23 2.92
N THR A 85 1.59 4.42 1.96
CA THR A 85 1.17 4.90 0.64
C THR A 85 -0.24 4.44 0.31
N LYS A 86 -0.88 5.16 -0.60
CA LYS A 86 -2.25 4.86 -1.03
C LYS A 86 -2.20 4.33 -2.46
N TYR A 87 -2.16 3.03 -2.60
CA TYR A 87 -2.48 2.35 -3.83
C TYR A 87 -3.87 1.75 -3.68
N ASN A 88 -4.77 2.10 -4.59
CA ASN A 88 -6.14 1.62 -4.55
C ASN A 88 -6.21 0.18 -5.04
N GLU A 89 -5.49 -0.13 -6.09
CA GLU A 89 -5.45 -1.45 -6.70
C GLU A 89 -4.07 -1.79 -7.24
N LEU A 90 -3.80 -3.10 -7.34
CA LEU A 90 -2.64 -3.66 -8.00
C LEU A 90 -3.11 -4.56 -9.14
N VAL A 91 -2.61 -4.29 -10.33
CA VAL A 91 -2.89 -5.07 -11.54
C VAL A 91 -1.63 -5.82 -11.93
N ASP A 92 -1.66 -7.14 -11.74
CA ASP A 92 -0.59 -8.03 -12.18
C ASP A 92 -0.67 -8.25 -13.69
N SER A 93 0.48 -8.56 -14.30
CA SER A 93 0.55 -8.98 -15.68
C SER A 93 0.73 -10.49 -15.79
N MET A 94 0.07 -11.10 -16.75
CA MET A 94 0.31 -12.52 -17.10
C MET A 94 1.52 -12.69 -18.00
N SER A 95 2.14 -11.60 -18.46
CA SER A 95 3.33 -11.66 -19.31
C SER A 95 4.57 -11.93 -18.46
N GLU A 96 5.36 -12.91 -18.86
CA GLU A 96 6.66 -13.24 -18.22
C GLU A 96 7.69 -12.12 -18.41
N THR A 97 7.52 -11.27 -19.43
CA THR A 97 8.40 -10.13 -19.72
C THR A 97 8.08 -8.89 -18.90
N ALA A 98 6.95 -8.87 -18.18
CA ALA A 98 6.55 -7.76 -17.33
C ALA A 98 7.36 -7.80 -16.02
N ASP A 99 8.39 -6.99 -15.95
CA ASP A 99 9.33 -6.91 -14.82
C ASP A 99 9.27 -5.61 -14.04
N LYS A 100 8.47 -4.64 -14.51
CA LYS A 100 8.38 -3.29 -13.93
C LYS A 100 6.98 -2.98 -13.43
N TRP A 101 6.94 -2.07 -12.45
CA TRP A 101 5.69 -1.52 -11.92
C TRP A 101 5.51 -0.07 -12.36
N TYR A 102 4.29 0.26 -12.77
CA TYR A 102 3.91 1.60 -13.22
C TYR A 102 2.80 2.16 -12.33
N LYS A 103 3.03 3.38 -11.82
CA LYS A 103 2.01 4.15 -11.08
C LYS A 103 1.10 4.84 -12.09
N CYS A 104 -0.10 4.35 -12.24
CA CYS A 104 -1.13 4.92 -13.09
C CYS A 104 -2.09 5.75 -12.23
N LYS A 105 -2.10 7.06 -12.43
CA LYS A 105 -3.06 7.96 -11.78
C LYS A 105 -4.22 8.17 -12.72
N ILE A 106 -5.40 7.79 -12.27
CA ILE A 106 -6.66 8.01 -12.99
C ILE A 106 -7.54 9.00 -12.23
N THR A 107 -8.34 9.75 -12.96
CA THR A 107 -9.38 10.60 -12.43
C THR A 107 -10.73 10.01 -12.79
N MET A 108 -11.49 9.64 -11.78
CA MET A 108 -12.87 9.17 -11.93
C MET A 108 -13.85 10.33 -11.76
N VAL A 109 -14.87 10.35 -12.60
CA VAL A 109 -15.95 11.33 -12.52
C VAL A 109 -17.21 10.60 -12.05
N THR A 110 -17.71 11.03 -10.90
CA THR A 110 -18.97 10.53 -10.35
C THR A 110 -19.96 11.68 -10.22
N ILE A 111 -21.24 11.40 -10.34
CA ILE A 111 -22.31 12.38 -10.12
C ILE A 111 -22.83 12.19 -8.69
N ASP A 112 -22.77 13.25 -7.92
CA ASP A 112 -23.39 13.29 -6.59
C ASP A 112 -24.92 13.31 -6.74
N GLU A 113 -25.58 12.27 -6.26
CA GLU A 113 -27.05 12.09 -6.44
C GLU A 113 -27.87 13.16 -5.76
N VAL A 114 -27.33 13.82 -4.71
CA VAL A 114 -28.03 14.84 -3.94
C VAL A 114 -27.89 16.22 -4.56
N SER A 115 -26.66 16.56 -5.00
CA SER A 115 -26.38 17.91 -5.54
C SER A 115 -26.40 17.97 -7.07
N ALA A 116 -26.51 16.83 -7.76
CA ALA A 116 -26.39 16.67 -9.22
C ALA A 116 -25.09 17.28 -9.80
N LYS A 117 -24.04 17.40 -8.97
CA LYS A 117 -22.73 17.93 -9.37
C LYS A 117 -21.75 16.82 -9.66
N GLU A 118 -20.90 17.05 -10.63
CA GLU A 118 -19.77 16.18 -10.91
C GLU A 118 -18.77 16.24 -9.74
N LYS A 119 -18.42 15.07 -9.22
CA LYS A 119 -17.35 14.88 -8.25
C LYS A 119 -16.20 14.14 -8.88
N LYS A 120 -15.02 14.75 -8.88
CA LYS A 120 -13.78 14.15 -9.39
C LYS A 120 -13.00 13.56 -8.23
N SER A 121 -12.62 12.30 -8.36
CA SER A 121 -11.74 11.60 -7.42
C SER A 121 -10.51 11.07 -8.13
N SER A 122 -9.34 11.18 -7.48
CA SER A 122 -8.10 10.61 -8.01
C SER A 122 -7.84 9.26 -7.35
N VAL A 123 -7.54 8.27 -8.18
CA VAL A 123 -7.21 6.90 -7.79
C VAL A 123 -5.84 6.55 -8.37
N VAL A 124 -5.02 5.87 -7.59
CA VAL A 124 -3.70 5.39 -8.02
C VAL A 124 -3.72 3.87 -8.09
N ILE A 125 -3.48 3.36 -9.30
CA ILE A 125 -3.40 1.92 -9.59
C ILE A 125 -1.94 1.60 -9.94
N LEU A 126 -1.41 0.56 -9.34
CA LEU A 126 -0.08 0.05 -9.65
C LEU A 126 -0.23 -1.10 -10.66
N VAL A 127 0.36 -0.94 -11.84
CA VAL A 127 0.22 -1.89 -12.95
C VAL A 127 1.57 -2.49 -13.28
N LYS A 128 1.63 -3.82 -13.33
CA LYS A 128 2.82 -4.55 -13.77
C LYS A 128 2.86 -4.61 -15.30
N ALA A 129 3.97 -4.21 -15.89
CA ALA A 129 4.15 -4.20 -17.33
C ALA A 129 5.64 -4.20 -17.74
N GLU A 130 5.91 -4.41 -18.99
CA GLU A 130 7.24 -4.35 -19.61
C GLU A 130 7.64 -2.91 -19.91
N ASP A 131 6.70 -2.12 -20.42
CA ASP A 131 6.87 -0.72 -20.78
C ASP A 131 5.61 0.12 -20.49
N VAL A 132 5.71 1.43 -20.72
CA VAL A 132 4.60 2.37 -20.51
C VAL A 132 3.39 2.03 -21.38
N THR A 133 3.62 1.61 -22.62
CA THR A 133 2.54 1.27 -23.58
C THR A 133 1.77 0.06 -23.10
N SER A 134 2.49 -0.97 -22.67
CA SER A 134 1.91 -2.19 -22.09
C SER A 134 1.18 -1.89 -20.78
N ALA A 135 1.71 -0.96 -19.96
CA ALA A 135 1.06 -0.54 -18.73
C ALA A 135 -0.30 0.12 -19.01
N VAL A 136 -0.37 1.03 -19.97
CA VAL A 136 -1.64 1.65 -20.40
C VAL A 136 -2.62 0.62 -20.94
N LYS A 137 -2.15 -0.33 -21.75
CA LYS A 137 -2.98 -1.39 -22.31
C LYS A 137 -3.54 -2.30 -21.19
N ASN A 138 -2.70 -2.70 -20.25
CA ASN A 138 -3.12 -3.53 -19.12
C ASN A 138 -4.11 -2.80 -18.21
N LEU A 139 -3.89 -1.49 -17.98
CA LEU A 139 -4.81 -0.66 -17.23
C LEU A 139 -6.18 -0.56 -17.93
N ASN A 140 -6.19 -0.24 -19.23
CA ASN A 140 -7.44 -0.12 -20.00
C ASN A 140 -8.22 -1.43 -19.97
N LYS A 141 -7.53 -2.56 -20.16
CA LYS A 141 -8.16 -3.88 -20.07
C LYS A 141 -8.76 -4.15 -18.68
N HIS A 142 -8.06 -3.76 -17.61
CA HIS A 142 -8.56 -3.89 -16.24
C HIS A 142 -9.80 -3.01 -16.00
N MET A 143 -9.85 -1.85 -16.63
CA MET A 143 -10.93 -0.89 -16.50
C MET A 143 -12.11 -1.13 -17.46
N GLU A 144 -12.02 -2.07 -18.42
CA GLU A 144 -13.10 -2.37 -19.40
C GLU A 144 -14.41 -2.75 -18.71
N ASP A 145 -14.35 -3.43 -17.57
CA ASP A 145 -15.53 -3.83 -16.80
C ASP A 145 -16.05 -2.72 -15.86
N SER A 146 -15.37 -1.58 -15.81
CA SER A 146 -15.78 -0.46 -14.96
C SER A 146 -16.94 0.31 -15.59
N ILE A 147 -18.00 0.53 -14.82
CA ILE A 147 -19.16 1.32 -15.23
C ILE A 147 -18.86 2.83 -15.17
N MET A 148 -17.77 3.23 -14.50
CA MET A 148 -17.44 4.63 -14.28
C MET A 148 -16.53 5.18 -15.38
N ASP A 149 -16.85 6.39 -15.84
CA ASP A 149 -15.97 7.14 -16.73
C ASP A 149 -14.69 7.54 -15.99
N TYR A 150 -13.56 7.31 -16.61
CA TYR A 150 -12.26 7.69 -16.07
C TYR A 150 -11.38 8.37 -17.11
N THR A 151 -10.45 9.16 -16.64
CA THR A 151 -9.40 9.79 -17.46
C THR A 151 -8.04 9.41 -16.90
N LEU A 152 -7.16 8.90 -17.75
CA LEU A 152 -5.78 8.65 -17.38
C LEU A 152 -5.02 9.97 -17.26
N ALA A 153 -4.61 10.31 -16.04
CA ALA A 153 -3.92 11.57 -15.76
C ALA A 153 -2.40 11.45 -15.92
N SER A 154 -1.81 10.34 -15.46
CA SER A 154 -0.37 10.09 -15.60
C SER A 154 -0.03 8.61 -15.48
N VAL A 155 1.08 8.23 -16.13
CA VAL A 155 1.72 6.92 -16.00
C VAL A 155 3.20 7.16 -15.76
N ASN A 156 3.71 6.65 -14.64
CA ASN A 156 5.11 6.81 -14.27
C ASN A 156 5.70 5.46 -13.84
N GLU A 157 6.90 5.16 -14.29
CA GLU A 157 7.63 3.99 -13.81
C GLU A 157 7.88 4.12 -12.28
N SER A 158 7.62 3.06 -11.57
CA SER A 158 7.82 2.99 -10.12
C SER A 158 9.15 2.29 -9.82
N PRO A 159 9.91 2.74 -8.82
CA PRO A 159 11.13 2.08 -8.39
C PRO A 159 10.88 0.79 -7.59
N ILE A 160 9.63 0.34 -7.45
CA ILE A 160 9.27 -0.86 -6.71
C ILE A 160 9.81 -2.09 -7.44
N VAL A 161 10.64 -2.86 -6.74
CA VAL A 161 11.25 -4.09 -7.25
C VAL A 161 10.33 -5.27 -7.04
N ASP A 162 9.73 -5.37 -5.83
CA ASP A 162 8.85 -6.48 -5.48
C ASP A 162 7.74 -6.05 -4.51
N ILE A 163 6.69 -6.90 -4.41
CA ILE A 163 5.49 -6.63 -3.62
C ILE A 163 5.17 -7.82 -2.72
N PHE A 164 5.15 -7.57 -1.42
CA PHE A 164 4.78 -8.55 -0.40
C PHE A 164 3.34 -8.29 0.08
N ARG A 165 2.41 -9.09 -0.44
CA ARG A 165 1.00 -9.02 -0.05
C ARG A 165 0.79 -9.63 1.33
N TYR A 166 -0.23 -9.16 2.03
CA TYR A 166 -0.62 -9.75 3.30
C TYR A 166 -1.30 -11.10 3.05
N GLU A 167 -0.72 -12.14 3.58
CA GLU A 167 -1.32 -13.48 3.63
C GLU A 167 -1.92 -13.66 5.03
N ALA A 168 -3.24 -13.88 5.05
CA ALA A 168 -3.98 -14.08 6.30
C ALA A 168 -3.79 -15.52 6.82
#